data_05af13e9532620def4e8d9c198f92837
#
_entry.id   05af13e9532620def4e8d9c198f92837
#
_cell.length_a   1.000
_cell.length_b   1.000
_cell.length_c   1.000
_cell.angle_alpha   90.00
_cell.angle_beta   90.00
_cell.angle_gamma   90.00
#
_symmetry.space_group_name_H-M   'P 1'
#
loop_
_entity.id
_entity.type
_entity.pdbx_description
1 polymer ?
#
loop_
_entity_poly.entity_id
_entity_poly.type
_entity_poly.pdbx_seq_one_letter_code
_entity_poly.pdbx_strand_id
1 'polypeptide(L)'
;MKKILISIFILLSTSLVFSEEVTPIYEYRNEALRNIDAKMDAERDRGRLKKLHNQFEEELKNYVESVNGNAEIIFQLGNQYFRMNQYERARKIFSMDKTDIRNVFGAATTSRFLGRNEEAISLYNDTLNIDSSFYEAYLGRGIANRNRQNYDSALSDFRQYLNYKQDEYVYAGMGDIYMATENYTEARNILEKGRSLYPNSKIIRELLVKVYAKIK
;
A
#
# COMPACT_ATOMS: atom_id res chain seq x y z
N MET A 1 12.94 -18.98 -2.66
CA MET A 1 12.82 -18.35 -1.33
C MET A 1 12.28 -16.90 -1.37
N LYS A 2 12.25 -16.21 -2.54
CA LYS A 2 11.73 -14.82 -2.68
C LYS A 2 10.20 -14.63 -2.54
N LYS A 3 9.38 -15.70 -2.64
CA LYS A 3 7.90 -15.57 -2.72
C LYS A 3 7.16 -15.49 -1.37
N ILE A 4 7.74 -15.93 -0.26
CA ILE A 4 7.02 -16.06 1.02
C ILE A 4 6.96 -14.73 1.79
N LEU A 5 8.00 -13.90 1.70
CA LEU A 5 8.04 -12.61 2.41
C LEU A 5 7.21 -11.50 1.75
N ILE A 6 7.02 -11.57 0.44
CA ILE A 6 6.16 -10.62 -0.29
C ILE A 6 4.69 -10.73 0.17
N SER A 7 4.21 -11.95 0.47
CA SER A 7 2.81 -12.19 0.86
C SER A 7 2.47 -11.64 2.25
N ILE A 8 3.42 -11.62 3.18
CA ILE A 8 3.18 -11.17 4.56
C ILE A 8 3.10 -9.65 4.64
N PHE A 9 3.93 -8.93 3.89
CA PHE A 9 3.89 -7.47 3.84
C PHE A 9 2.68 -6.90 3.06
N ILE A 10 2.08 -7.68 2.17
CA ILE A 10 0.86 -7.29 1.45
C ILE A 10 -0.33 -7.18 2.42
N LEU A 11 -0.45 -8.10 3.38
CA LEU A 11 -1.56 -8.14 4.32
C LEU A 11 -1.58 -6.97 5.31
N LEU A 12 -0.42 -6.41 5.66
CA LEU A 12 -0.32 -5.36 6.68
C LEU A 12 -0.73 -3.98 6.23
N SER A 13 -0.59 -3.67 4.97
CA SER A 13 -0.91 -2.33 4.47
C SER A 13 -2.40 -2.12 4.22
N THR A 14 -3.21 -3.18 4.25
CA THR A 14 -4.66 -3.06 4.06
C THR A 14 -5.39 -2.65 5.33
N SER A 15 -4.84 -2.96 6.51
CA SER A 15 -5.49 -2.64 7.78
C SER A 15 -5.21 -1.22 8.29
N LEU A 16 -4.17 -0.56 7.77
CA LEU A 16 -3.72 0.74 8.29
C LEU A 16 -4.47 1.94 7.73
N VAL A 17 -4.97 1.85 6.50
CA VAL A 17 -5.67 2.99 5.85
C VAL A 17 -7.18 2.86 5.92
N PHE A 18 -7.65 1.63 6.02
CA PHE A 18 -9.05 1.30 5.87
C PHE A 18 -9.47 0.48 7.10
N SER A 19 -9.66 1.16 8.26
CA SER A 19 -10.14 0.52 9.48
C SER A 19 -11.40 -0.30 9.18
N GLU A 20 -11.42 -1.54 9.68
CA GLU A 20 -12.58 -2.44 9.65
C GLU A 20 -13.70 -1.95 10.60
N GLU A 21 -14.09 -0.69 10.54
CA GLU A 21 -15.45 -0.39 10.96
C GLU A 21 -16.37 -0.91 9.86
N VAL A 22 -17.19 -1.88 10.20
CA VAL A 22 -18.32 -2.37 9.39
C VAL A 22 -19.35 -1.26 9.34
N THR A 23 -18.97 -0.14 8.68
CA THR A 23 -19.95 0.84 8.24
C THR A 23 -20.80 0.15 7.17
N PRO A 24 -22.13 0.40 7.15
CA PRO A 24 -22.96 -0.07 6.04
C PRO A 24 -22.24 0.27 4.76
N ILE A 25 -22.14 -0.69 3.81
CA ILE A 25 -21.43 -0.49 2.55
C ILE A 25 -22.21 0.59 1.79
N TYR A 26 -21.89 1.86 2.07
CA TYR A 26 -22.42 2.96 1.28
C TYR A 26 -21.89 2.76 -0.14
N GLU A 27 -22.80 2.69 -1.08
CA GLU A 27 -22.46 2.53 -2.48
C GLU A 27 -22.14 3.92 -3.05
N TYR A 28 -20.86 4.19 -3.26
CA TYR A 28 -20.39 5.46 -3.82
C TYR A 28 -20.40 5.49 -5.35
N ARG A 29 -20.48 4.32 -6.01
CA ARG A 29 -20.63 4.28 -7.47
C ARG A 29 -22.05 4.66 -7.83
N ASN A 30 -22.20 5.57 -8.82
CA ASN A 30 -23.50 5.79 -9.42
C ASN A 30 -23.93 4.57 -10.26
N GLU A 31 -25.18 4.58 -10.72
CA GLU A 31 -25.74 3.48 -11.52
C GLU A 31 -24.95 3.23 -12.81
N ALA A 32 -24.51 4.29 -13.49
CA ALA A 32 -23.74 4.20 -14.72
C ALA A 32 -22.40 3.51 -14.51
N LEU A 33 -21.64 3.88 -13.46
CA LEU A 33 -20.39 3.22 -13.10
C LEU A 33 -20.60 1.74 -12.77
N ARG A 34 -21.64 1.39 -11.99
CA ARG A 34 -21.97 -0.02 -11.69
C ARG A 34 -22.25 -0.83 -12.94
N ASN A 35 -23.03 -0.26 -13.87
CA ASN A 35 -23.37 -0.91 -15.12
C ASN A 35 -22.16 -1.13 -16.04
N ILE A 36 -21.23 -0.16 -16.07
CA ILE A 36 -19.97 -0.30 -16.82
C ILE A 36 -19.09 -1.37 -16.18
N ASP A 37 -18.93 -1.37 -14.85
CA ASP A 37 -18.17 -2.37 -14.12
C ASP A 37 -18.68 -3.79 -14.43
N ALA A 38 -19.98 -4.01 -14.32
CA ALA A 38 -20.58 -5.32 -14.61
C ALA A 38 -20.32 -5.78 -16.06
N LYS A 39 -20.37 -4.86 -17.03
CA LYS A 39 -20.03 -5.17 -18.42
C LYS A 39 -18.55 -5.48 -18.59
N MET A 40 -17.65 -4.76 -17.91
CA MET A 40 -16.21 -5.01 -17.97
C MET A 40 -15.83 -6.36 -17.35
N ASP A 41 -16.47 -6.74 -16.26
CA ASP A 41 -16.21 -8.02 -15.57
C ASP A 41 -16.67 -9.22 -16.41
N ALA A 42 -17.72 -9.04 -17.23
CA ALA A 42 -18.26 -10.06 -18.13
C ALA A 42 -17.53 -10.14 -19.48
N GLU A 43 -16.82 -9.08 -19.91
CA GLU A 43 -16.25 -8.98 -21.25
C GLU A 43 -14.92 -9.74 -21.37
N ARG A 44 -14.75 -10.47 -22.48
CA ARG A 44 -13.53 -11.23 -22.78
C ARG A 44 -12.84 -10.73 -24.07
N ASP A 45 -13.52 -9.98 -24.91
CA ASP A 45 -12.94 -9.38 -26.10
C ASP A 45 -12.11 -8.13 -25.73
N ARG A 46 -10.84 -8.11 -26.11
CA ARG A 46 -9.92 -7.01 -25.77
C ARG A 46 -10.32 -5.66 -26.37
N GLY A 47 -10.89 -5.67 -27.60
CA GLY A 47 -11.31 -4.44 -28.26
C GLY A 47 -12.52 -3.82 -27.58
N ARG A 48 -13.51 -4.64 -27.21
CA ARG A 48 -14.69 -4.20 -26.47
C ARG A 48 -14.32 -3.77 -25.04
N LEU A 49 -13.43 -4.50 -24.38
CA LEU A 49 -12.94 -4.13 -23.05
C LEU A 49 -12.25 -2.76 -23.07
N LYS A 50 -11.45 -2.46 -24.09
CA LYS A 50 -10.85 -1.11 -24.25
C LYS A 50 -11.90 -0.02 -24.39
N LYS A 51 -12.99 -0.27 -25.15
CA LYS A 51 -14.10 0.69 -25.27
C LYS A 51 -14.78 0.92 -23.90
N LEU A 52 -15.03 -0.15 -23.14
CA LEU A 52 -15.62 -0.06 -21.81
C LEU A 52 -14.72 0.71 -20.84
N HIS A 53 -13.39 0.53 -20.92
CA HIS A 53 -12.46 1.34 -20.12
C HIS A 53 -12.58 2.84 -20.44
N ASN A 54 -12.66 3.20 -21.72
CA ASN A 54 -12.84 4.60 -22.10
C ASN A 54 -14.20 5.16 -21.61
N GLN A 55 -15.27 4.38 -21.70
CA GLN A 55 -16.58 4.77 -21.14
C GLN A 55 -16.53 4.93 -19.63
N PHE A 56 -15.80 4.06 -18.93
CA PHE A 56 -15.61 4.18 -17.49
C PHE A 56 -14.88 5.49 -17.14
N GLU A 57 -13.83 5.84 -17.86
CA GLU A 57 -13.08 7.08 -17.60
C GLU A 57 -13.91 8.34 -17.85
N GLU A 58 -14.73 8.33 -18.91
CA GLU A 58 -15.64 9.44 -19.20
C GLU A 58 -16.72 9.58 -18.11
N GLU A 59 -17.37 8.47 -17.74
CA GLU A 59 -18.39 8.46 -16.69
C GLU A 59 -17.82 8.84 -15.35
N LEU A 60 -16.63 8.36 -15.00
CA LEU A 60 -15.96 8.74 -13.77
C LEU A 60 -15.71 10.26 -13.71
N LYS A 61 -15.25 10.86 -14.82
CA LYS A 61 -15.03 12.29 -14.92
C LYS A 61 -16.35 13.05 -14.70
N ASN A 62 -17.40 12.65 -15.42
CA ASN A 62 -18.74 13.25 -15.28
C ASN A 62 -19.26 13.16 -13.85
N TYR A 63 -19.07 11.99 -13.21
CA TYR A 63 -19.48 11.79 -11.83
C TYR A 63 -18.73 12.73 -10.87
N VAL A 64 -17.41 12.80 -10.98
CA VAL A 64 -16.60 13.69 -10.14
C VAL A 64 -16.95 15.16 -10.35
N GLU A 65 -17.22 15.58 -11.58
CA GLU A 65 -17.72 16.93 -11.90
C GLU A 65 -19.10 17.16 -11.27
N SER A 66 -20.00 16.18 -11.30
CA SER A 66 -21.36 16.30 -10.72
C SER A 66 -21.36 16.49 -9.20
N VAL A 67 -20.30 16.02 -8.53
CA VAL A 67 -20.09 16.20 -7.08
C VAL A 67 -19.11 17.35 -6.77
N ASN A 68 -18.88 18.25 -7.74
CA ASN A 68 -17.99 19.41 -7.64
C ASN A 68 -16.55 19.04 -7.18
N GLY A 69 -16.04 17.89 -7.59
CA GLY A 69 -14.71 17.44 -7.21
C GLY A 69 -14.54 17.21 -5.70
N ASN A 70 -15.61 16.86 -5.00
CA ASN A 70 -15.58 16.68 -3.55
C ASN A 70 -14.55 15.61 -3.14
N ALA A 71 -13.50 16.03 -2.44
CA ALA A 71 -12.37 15.18 -2.05
C ALA A 71 -12.78 13.98 -1.19
N GLU A 72 -13.79 14.15 -0.30
CA GLU A 72 -14.31 13.06 0.52
C GLU A 72 -15.02 12.00 -0.35
N ILE A 73 -15.83 12.42 -1.32
CA ILE A 73 -16.52 11.48 -2.22
C ILE A 73 -15.50 10.73 -3.08
N ILE A 74 -14.47 11.44 -3.59
CA ILE A 74 -13.36 10.82 -4.34
C ILE A 74 -12.65 9.77 -3.47
N PHE A 75 -12.35 10.12 -2.21
CA PHE A 75 -11.71 9.21 -1.28
C PHE A 75 -12.55 7.95 -1.03
N GLN A 76 -13.84 8.12 -0.73
CA GLN A 76 -14.73 7.00 -0.45
C GLN A 76 -14.93 6.10 -1.69
N LEU A 77 -15.08 6.70 -2.87
CA LEU A 77 -15.18 5.96 -4.12
C LEU A 77 -13.87 5.19 -4.41
N GLY A 78 -12.72 5.86 -4.28
CA GLY A 78 -11.42 5.21 -4.46
C GLY A 78 -11.20 4.05 -3.50
N ASN A 79 -11.58 4.25 -2.23
CA ASN A 79 -11.53 3.21 -1.19
C ASN A 79 -12.44 2.02 -1.52
N GLN A 80 -13.64 2.28 -2.03
CA GLN A 80 -14.55 1.21 -2.46
C GLN A 80 -13.92 0.34 -3.54
N TYR A 81 -13.33 0.94 -4.59
CA TYR A 81 -12.63 0.20 -5.64
C TYR A 81 -11.37 -0.52 -5.13
N PHE A 82 -10.65 0.09 -4.18
CA PHE A 82 -9.50 -0.55 -3.54
C PHE A 82 -9.91 -1.83 -2.79
N ARG A 83 -10.98 -1.78 -1.99
CA ARG A 83 -11.53 -2.95 -1.27
C ARG A 83 -12.04 -4.04 -2.19
N MET A 84 -12.46 -3.69 -3.41
CA MET A 84 -12.83 -4.63 -4.47
C MET A 84 -11.60 -5.21 -5.20
N ASN A 85 -10.36 -4.90 -4.76
CA ASN A 85 -9.09 -5.25 -5.42
C ASN A 85 -8.96 -4.70 -6.86
N GLN A 86 -9.75 -3.68 -7.21
CA GLN A 86 -9.70 -3.03 -8.52
C GLN A 86 -8.71 -1.86 -8.51
N TYR A 87 -7.44 -2.18 -8.26
CA TYR A 87 -6.40 -1.21 -7.96
C TYR A 87 -6.16 -0.18 -9.08
N GLU A 88 -6.27 -0.54 -10.34
CA GLU A 88 -6.14 0.42 -11.46
C GLU A 88 -7.23 1.49 -11.42
N ARG A 89 -8.48 1.09 -11.17
CA ARG A 89 -9.59 2.02 -11.03
C ARG A 89 -9.44 2.87 -9.78
N ALA A 90 -9.13 2.24 -8.64
CA ALA A 90 -8.88 2.95 -7.39
C ALA A 90 -7.79 4.02 -7.54
N ARG A 91 -6.65 3.67 -8.19
CA ARG A 91 -5.56 4.60 -8.44
C ARG A 91 -6.02 5.81 -9.26
N LYS A 92 -6.76 5.57 -10.34
CA LYS A 92 -7.29 6.66 -11.18
C LYS A 92 -8.19 7.59 -10.39
N ILE A 93 -9.10 7.04 -9.60
CA ILE A 93 -10.03 7.80 -8.77
C ILE A 93 -9.28 8.66 -7.75
N PHE A 94 -8.41 8.06 -6.94
CA PHE A 94 -7.60 8.81 -5.97
C PHE A 94 -6.77 9.93 -6.63
N SER A 95 -6.25 9.69 -7.85
CA SER A 95 -5.44 10.69 -8.58
C SER A 95 -6.24 11.87 -9.13
N MET A 96 -7.58 11.86 -9.05
CA MET A 96 -8.44 12.97 -9.48
C MET A 96 -8.45 14.13 -8.48
N ASP A 97 -8.05 13.87 -7.23
CA ASP A 97 -7.82 14.92 -6.24
C ASP A 97 -6.41 14.80 -5.67
N LYS A 98 -5.69 15.92 -5.65
CA LYS A 98 -4.31 16.04 -5.14
C LYS A 98 -4.21 16.94 -3.91
N THR A 99 -5.36 17.41 -3.41
CA THR A 99 -5.41 18.36 -2.30
C THR A 99 -5.65 17.66 -0.96
N ASP A 100 -6.44 16.60 -0.96
CA ASP A 100 -6.66 15.79 0.24
C ASP A 100 -5.56 14.73 0.37
N ILE A 101 -4.86 14.78 1.48
CA ILE A 101 -3.76 13.86 1.79
C ILE A 101 -4.17 12.38 1.70
N ARG A 102 -5.42 12.04 2.01
CA ARG A 102 -5.95 10.69 1.94
C ARG A 102 -6.02 10.18 0.50
N ASN A 103 -6.37 11.06 -0.45
CA ASN A 103 -6.39 10.75 -1.87
C ASN A 103 -4.97 10.57 -2.42
N VAL A 104 -4.03 11.44 -2.06
CA VAL A 104 -2.62 11.31 -2.46
C VAL A 104 -2.03 10.02 -1.91
N PHE A 105 -2.25 9.73 -0.64
CA PHE A 105 -1.81 8.49 0.01
C PHE A 105 -2.49 7.24 -0.58
N GLY A 106 -3.79 7.32 -0.91
CA GLY A 106 -4.55 6.26 -1.57
C GLY A 106 -3.97 5.93 -2.96
N ALA A 107 -3.65 6.96 -3.75
CA ALA A 107 -2.97 6.81 -5.05
C ALA A 107 -1.59 6.16 -4.89
N ALA A 108 -0.79 6.58 -3.89
CA ALA A 108 0.51 6.00 -3.59
C ALA A 108 0.39 4.50 -3.23
N THR A 109 -0.54 4.19 -2.34
CA THR A 109 -0.78 2.81 -1.88
C THR A 109 -1.22 1.91 -3.03
N THR A 110 -2.16 2.36 -3.85
CA THR A 110 -2.62 1.60 -5.01
C THR A 110 -1.53 1.41 -6.07
N SER A 111 -0.70 2.43 -6.32
CA SER A 111 0.46 2.32 -7.23
C SER A 111 1.44 1.24 -6.74
N ARG A 112 1.69 1.18 -5.42
CA ARG A 112 2.53 0.13 -4.81
C ARG A 112 1.91 -1.27 -4.98
N PHE A 113 0.58 -1.43 -4.79
CA PHE A 113 -0.10 -2.72 -5.02
C PHE A 113 -0.02 -3.17 -6.49
N LEU A 114 0.00 -2.21 -7.42
CA LEU A 114 0.20 -2.47 -8.85
C LEU A 114 1.67 -2.75 -9.22
N GLY A 115 2.61 -2.71 -8.26
CA GLY A 115 4.03 -2.89 -8.51
C GLY A 115 4.72 -1.66 -9.11
N ARG A 116 4.04 -0.54 -9.23
CA ARG A 116 4.56 0.74 -9.75
C ARG A 116 5.31 1.48 -8.64
N ASN A 117 6.41 0.88 -8.19
CA ASN A 117 7.09 1.32 -6.97
C ASN A 117 7.70 2.74 -7.12
N GLU A 118 8.18 3.15 -8.31
CA GLU A 118 8.67 4.52 -8.55
C GLU A 118 7.56 5.56 -8.36
N GLU A 119 6.41 5.33 -9.01
CA GLU A 119 5.23 6.19 -8.87
C GLU A 119 4.77 6.26 -7.42
N ALA A 120 4.73 5.11 -6.74
CA ALA A 120 4.36 5.04 -5.33
C ALA A 120 5.30 5.86 -4.43
N ILE A 121 6.62 5.76 -4.62
CA ILE A 121 7.62 6.53 -3.88
C ILE A 121 7.40 8.02 -4.06
N SER A 122 7.17 8.48 -5.31
CA SER A 122 6.88 9.89 -5.59
C SER A 122 5.64 10.37 -4.86
N LEU A 123 4.54 9.62 -4.94
CA LEU A 123 3.27 9.98 -4.28
C LEU A 123 3.36 9.92 -2.74
N TYR A 124 4.15 8.99 -2.16
CA TYR A 124 4.42 9.02 -0.72
C TYR A 124 5.26 10.22 -0.32
N ASN A 125 6.20 10.68 -1.18
CA ASN A 125 6.90 11.94 -0.94
C ASN A 125 5.94 13.12 -0.93
N ASP A 126 5.00 13.18 -1.90
CA ASP A 126 3.96 14.21 -1.93
C ASP A 126 3.10 14.18 -0.66
N THR A 127 2.71 12.98 -0.18
CA THR A 127 1.99 12.81 1.07
C THR A 127 2.78 13.40 2.26
N LEU A 128 4.08 13.08 2.36
CA LEU A 128 4.94 13.56 3.44
C LEU A 128 5.30 15.06 3.32
N ASN A 129 5.22 15.63 2.13
CA ASN A 129 5.34 17.08 1.91
C ASN A 129 4.09 17.82 2.40
N ILE A 130 2.90 17.20 2.28
CA ILE A 130 1.65 17.77 2.83
C ILE A 130 1.66 17.67 4.36
N ASP A 131 1.99 16.50 4.89
CA ASP A 131 2.09 16.25 6.33
C ASP A 131 3.22 15.26 6.65
N SER A 132 4.33 15.76 7.17
CA SER A 132 5.49 14.95 7.55
C SER A 132 5.22 14.03 8.75
N SER A 133 4.13 14.23 9.48
CA SER A 133 3.70 13.36 10.58
C SER A 133 2.82 12.19 10.14
N PHE A 134 2.45 12.11 8.85
CA PHE A 134 1.66 11.01 8.29
C PHE A 134 2.52 9.73 8.21
N TYR A 135 2.68 9.06 9.35
CA TYR A 135 3.66 7.98 9.53
C TYR A 135 3.40 6.75 8.64
N GLU A 136 2.17 6.50 8.21
CA GLU A 136 1.84 5.41 7.29
C GLU A 136 2.53 5.58 5.93
N ALA A 137 2.80 6.81 5.52
CA ALA A 137 3.52 7.09 4.28
C ALA A 137 4.98 6.64 4.35
N TYR A 138 5.63 6.74 5.52
CA TYR A 138 6.97 6.14 5.70
C TYR A 138 6.94 4.63 5.55
N LEU A 139 5.93 3.93 6.13
CA LEU A 139 5.79 2.50 5.95
C LEU A 139 5.61 2.13 4.48
N GLY A 140 4.69 2.81 3.80
CA GLY A 140 4.40 2.56 2.38
C GLY A 140 5.61 2.81 1.48
N ARG A 141 6.33 3.93 1.70
CA ARG A 141 7.54 4.29 0.94
C ARG A 141 8.68 3.33 1.23
N GLY A 142 8.87 2.93 2.48
CA GLY A 142 9.86 1.94 2.88
C GLY A 142 9.63 0.59 2.19
N ILE A 143 8.38 0.13 2.10
CA ILE A 143 8.04 -1.10 1.37
C ILE A 143 8.33 -0.94 -0.13
N ALA A 144 7.97 0.19 -0.75
CA ALA A 144 8.23 0.46 -2.16
C ALA A 144 9.75 0.52 -2.46
N ASN A 145 10.53 1.18 -1.58
CA ASN A 145 11.99 1.22 -1.66
C ASN A 145 12.61 -0.18 -1.52
N ARG A 146 12.13 -1.00 -0.56
CA ARG A 146 12.57 -2.39 -0.40
C ARG A 146 12.29 -3.22 -1.66
N ASN A 147 11.12 -3.07 -2.27
CA ASN A 147 10.76 -3.78 -3.50
C ASN A 147 11.69 -3.43 -4.67
N ARG A 148 12.24 -2.22 -4.67
CA ARG A 148 13.27 -1.76 -5.63
C ARG A 148 14.69 -2.09 -5.21
N GLN A 149 14.89 -2.71 -4.07
CA GLN A 149 16.20 -2.99 -3.47
C GLN A 149 16.97 -1.71 -3.04
N ASN A 150 16.28 -0.60 -2.86
CA ASN A 150 16.81 0.63 -2.27
C ASN A 150 16.84 0.47 -0.74
N TYR A 151 17.68 -0.43 -0.24
CA TYR A 151 17.65 -0.92 1.14
C TYR A 151 17.92 0.16 2.18
N ASP A 152 18.86 1.07 1.92
CA ASP A 152 19.18 2.17 2.86
C ASP A 152 17.97 3.10 3.05
N SER A 153 17.32 3.47 1.95
CA SER A 153 16.09 4.29 1.99
C SER A 153 14.95 3.55 2.71
N ALA A 154 14.79 2.26 2.44
CA ALA A 154 13.79 1.44 3.10
C ALA A 154 14.02 1.34 4.62
N LEU A 155 15.26 1.12 5.05
CA LEU A 155 15.64 1.07 6.47
C LEU A 155 15.44 2.43 7.16
N SER A 156 15.74 3.53 6.46
CA SER A 156 15.49 4.89 6.97
C SER A 156 13.98 5.10 7.21
N ASP A 157 13.15 4.78 6.22
CA ASP A 157 11.71 4.93 6.30
C ASP A 157 11.11 4.05 7.41
N PHE A 158 11.54 2.80 7.54
CA PHE A 158 11.08 1.90 8.60
C PHE A 158 11.46 2.40 10.00
N ARG A 159 12.65 3.01 10.16
CA ARG A 159 13.01 3.64 11.44
C ARG A 159 12.11 4.84 11.75
N GLN A 160 11.80 5.68 10.74
CA GLN A 160 10.87 6.79 10.93
C GLN A 160 9.49 6.30 11.35
N TYR A 161 8.95 5.28 10.68
CA TYR A 161 7.68 4.67 11.08
C TYR A 161 7.70 4.15 12.53
N LEU A 162 8.77 3.46 12.95
CA LEU A 162 8.91 2.91 14.30
C LEU A 162 9.01 3.98 15.41
N ASN A 163 9.28 5.25 15.07
CA ASN A 163 9.20 6.35 16.04
C ASN A 163 7.75 6.67 16.45
N TYR A 164 6.79 6.32 15.60
CA TYR A 164 5.36 6.56 15.84
C TYR A 164 4.63 5.29 16.30
N LYS A 165 4.95 4.16 15.69
CA LYS A 165 4.24 2.91 15.94
C LYS A 165 5.19 1.72 15.90
N GLN A 166 5.17 0.92 16.97
CA GLN A 166 5.89 -0.35 17.00
C GLN A 166 5.11 -1.40 16.18
N ASP A 167 5.82 -2.21 15.39
CA ASP A 167 5.22 -3.16 14.48
C ASP A 167 6.16 -4.35 14.23
N GLU A 168 5.70 -5.59 14.54
CA GLU A 168 6.51 -6.80 14.41
C GLU A 168 6.98 -7.06 12.97
N TYR A 169 6.16 -6.71 12.00
CA TYR A 169 6.48 -6.94 10.59
C TYR A 169 7.51 -5.95 10.06
N VAL A 170 7.55 -4.75 10.62
CA VAL A 170 8.59 -3.78 10.30
C VAL A 170 9.94 -4.26 10.86
N TYR A 171 9.96 -4.76 12.09
CA TYR A 171 11.18 -5.39 12.64
C TYR A 171 11.63 -6.59 11.81
N ALA A 172 10.70 -7.45 11.40
CA ALA A 172 10.99 -8.59 10.52
C ALA A 172 11.51 -8.13 9.14
N GLY A 173 10.90 -7.10 8.56
CA GLY A 173 11.32 -6.53 7.28
C GLY A 173 12.70 -5.89 7.29
N MET A 174 13.05 -5.20 8.38
CA MET A 174 14.41 -4.68 8.57
C MET A 174 15.43 -5.83 8.73
N GLY A 175 15.07 -6.85 9.51
CA GLY A 175 15.90 -8.05 9.64
C GLY A 175 16.15 -8.76 8.31
N ASP A 176 15.11 -8.89 7.48
CA ASP A 176 15.20 -9.46 6.14
C ASP A 176 16.11 -8.64 5.20
N ILE A 177 16.03 -7.29 5.26
CA ILE A 177 16.93 -6.41 4.51
C ILE A 177 18.40 -6.64 4.95
N TYR A 178 18.66 -6.63 6.25
CA TYR A 178 20.02 -6.86 6.76
C TYR A 178 20.56 -8.24 6.41
N MET A 179 19.70 -9.26 6.38
CA MET A 179 20.09 -10.59 5.89
C MET A 179 20.40 -10.58 4.38
N ALA A 180 19.60 -9.85 3.58
CA ALA A 180 19.80 -9.75 2.14
C ALA A 180 21.09 -8.99 1.76
N THR A 181 21.57 -8.14 2.66
CA THR A 181 22.83 -7.39 2.54
C THR A 181 23.98 -8.02 3.32
N GLU A 182 23.80 -9.25 3.82
CA GLU A 182 24.78 -10.02 4.61
C GLU A 182 25.23 -9.35 5.92
N ASN A 183 24.52 -8.33 6.38
CA ASN A 183 24.75 -7.64 7.65
C ASN A 183 24.11 -8.44 8.79
N TYR A 184 24.60 -9.64 9.06
CA TYR A 184 23.96 -10.58 9.99
C TYR A 184 23.94 -10.10 11.45
N THR A 185 24.93 -9.29 11.85
CA THR A 185 24.97 -8.71 13.21
C THR A 185 23.81 -7.75 13.41
N GLU A 186 23.57 -6.83 12.47
CA GLU A 186 22.47 -5.88 12.47
C GLU A 186 21.12 -6.59 12.35
N ALA A 187 21.05 -7.65 11.51
CA ALA A 187 19.87 -8.50 11.41
C ALA A 187 19.52 -9.12 12.77
N ARG A 188 20.51 -9.70 13.48
CA ARG A 188 20.29 -10.22 14.83
C ARG A 188 19.79 -9.14 15.79
N ASN A 189 20.48 -7.99 15.84
CA ASN A 189 20.17 -6.93 16.79
C ASN A 189 18.72 -6.41 16.61
N ILE A 190 18.29 -6.15 15.38
CA ILE A 190 16.96 -5.65 15.11
C ILE A 190 15.87 -6.70 15.36
N LEU A 191 16.14 -7.97 15.03
CA LEU A 191 15.21 -9.07 15.27
C LEU A 191 15.09 -9.41 16.77
N GLU A 192 16.17 -9.32 17.54
CA GLU A 192 16.14 -9.49 19.00
C GLU A 192 15.35 -8.36 19.67
N LYS A 193 15.50 -7.11 19.21
CA LYS A 193 14.65 -6.01 19.66
C LYS A 193 13.18 -6.29 19.33
N GLY A 194 12.88 -6.74 18.12
CA GLY A 194 11.52 -7.15 17.75
C GLY A 194 10.98 -8.28 18.62
N ARG A 195 11.82 -9.30 18.92
CA ARG A 195 11.44 -10.41 19.78
C ARG A 195 11.12 -9.97 21.22
N SER A 196 11.85 -9.01 21.77
CA SER A 196 11.58 -8.49 23.10
C SER A 196 10.22 -7.81 23.21
N LEU A 197 9.75 -7.17 22.13
CA LEU A 197 8.44 -6.51 22.05
C LEU A 197 7.32 -7.49 21.65
N TYR A 198 7.65 -8.48 20.83
CA TYR A 198 6.71 -9.46 20.25
C TYR A 198 7.20 -10.88 20.48
N PRO A 199 7.21 -11.39 21.74
CA PRO A 199 7.82 -12.69 22.09
C PRO A 199 7.14 -13.87 21.40
N ASN A 200 5.88 -13.73 21.00
CA ASN A 200 5.09 -14.75 20.32
C ASN A 200 5.16 -14.67 18.80
N SER A 201 5.88 -13.70 18.24
CA SER A 201 5.99 -13.53 16.79
C SER A 201 6.69 -14.74 16.14
N LYS A 202 5.95 -15.43 15.29
CA LYS A 202 6.48 -16.58 14.53
C LYS A 202 7.49 -16.13 13.48
N ILE A 203 7.21 -15.02 12.78
CA ILE A 203 8.09 -14.52 11.72
C ILE A 203 9.45 -14.10 12.26
N ILE A 204 9.48 -13.38 13.40
CA ILE A 204 10.76 -12.96 14.01
C ILE A 204 11.56 -14.17 14.47
N ARG A 205 10.93 -15.18 15.08
CA ARG A 205 11.62 -16.41 15.49
C ARG A 205 12.23 -17.16 14.31
N GLU A 206 11.48 -17.30 13.22
CA GLU A 206 11.97 -17.97 12.01
C GLU A 206 13.17 -17.24 11.39
N LEU A 207 13.15 -15.91 11.38
CA LEU A 207 14.26 -15.10 10.88
C LEU A 207 15.49 -15.21 11.79
N LEU A 208 15.31 -15.18 13.11
CA LEU A 208 16.41 -15.36 14.07
C LEU A 208 17.11 -16.71 13.90
N VAL A 209 16.37 -17.80 13.70
CA VAL A 209 16.96 -19.12 13.41
C VAL A 209 17.87 -19.05 12.17
N LYS A 210 17.44 -18.37 11.11
CA LYS A 210 18.25 -18.19 9.89
C LYS A 210 19.49 -17.34 10.14
N VAL A 211 19.35 -16.25 10.90
CA VAL A 211 20.48 -15.37 11.26
C VAL A 211 21.51 -16.11 12.09
N TYR A 212 21.10 -16.82 13.15
CA TYR A 212 22.03 -17.59 13.98
C TYR A 212 22.78 -18.69 13.22
N ALA A 213 22.17 -19.26 12.20
CA ALA A 213 22.84 -20.21 11.33
C ALA A 213 23.96 -19.57 10.46
N LYS A 214 23.96 -18.25 10.32
CA LYS A 214 24.95 -17.49 9.53
C LYS A 214 26.06 -16.85 10.38
N ILE A 215 25.77 -16.58 11.65
CA ILE A 215 26.73 -16.01 12.62
C ILE A 215 27.36 -17.19 13.40
N LYS A 216 28.19 -17.97 12.72
CA LYS A 216 28.99 -18.99 13.38
C LYS A 216 30.43 -18.52 13.59
#